data_330bcc9a976df6ca6479e812286da3ce
#
_entry.id   330bcc9a976df6ca6479e812286da3ce
#
_cell.length_a   1.000
_cell.length_b   1.000
_cell.length_c   1.000
_cell.angle_alpha   90.00
_cell.angle_beta   90.00
_cell.angle_gamma   90.00
#
_symmetry.space_group_name_H-M   'P 1'
#
loop_
_entity.id
_entity.type
_entity.pdbx_description
1 polymer ?
#
loop_
_entity_poly.entity_id
_entity_poly.type
_entity_poly.pdbx_seq_one_letter_code
_entity_poly.pdbx_strand_id
1 'polypeptide(L)' 'MNINEFIDNFADQFDETDVASFTPETKFKQLDEWSSLTALSIIAMVDDEYDVIIKGNDILNSETILDLYNIIEKQQ' A
#
# COMPACT_ATOMS: atom_id res chain seq x y z
N MET A 1 -0.27 -7.47 -12.79
CA MET A 1 -0.41 -6.25 -11.96
C MET A 1 0.76 -5.34 -12.26
N ASN A 2 0.54 -4.03 -12.25
CA ASN A 2 1.56 -3.04 -12.62
C ASN A 2 1.93 -2.22 -11.37
N ILE A 3 3.23 -2.14 -11.06
CA ILE A 3 3.69 -1.45 -9.85
C ILE A 3 3.34 0.05 -9.86
N ASN A 4 3.41 0.70 -11.01
CA ASN A 4 3.09 2.13 -11.09
C ASN A 4 1.61 2.39 -10.80
N GLU A 5 0.73 1.52 -11.30
CA GLU A 5 -0.69 1.60 -11.01
C GLU A 5 -0.96 1.34 -9.54
N PHE A 6 -0.26 0.36 -8.96
CA PHE A 6 -0.39 0.07 -7.53
C PHE A 6 0.04 1.28 -6.68
N ILE A 7 1.15 1.93 -7.06
CA ILE A 7 1.62 3.11 -6.34
C ILE A 7 0.59 4.23 -6.40
N ASP A 8 -0.04 4.45 -7.57
CA ASP A 8 -1.08 5.46 -7.71
C ASP A 8 -2.28 5.16 -6.83
N ASN A 9 -2.73 3.91 -6.81
CA ASN A 9 -3.85 3.50 -5.96
C ASN A 9 -3.49 3.60 -4.49
N PHE A 10 -2.25 3.29 -4.14
CA PHE A 10 -1.75 3.41 -2.77
C PHE A 10 -1.75 4.88 -2.34
N ALA A 11 -1.24 5.76 -3.19
CA ALA A 11 -1.15 7.19 -2.90
C ALA A 11 -2.54 7.83 -2.73
N ASP A 12 -3.54 7.31 -3.44
CA ASP A 12 -4.92 7.82 -3.34
C ASP A 12 -5.50 7.67 -1.94
N GLN A 13 -4.92 6.82 -1.10
CA GLN A 13 -5.39 6.62 0.26
C GLN A 13 -4.86 7.69 1.22
N PHE A 14 -4.00 8.58 0.74
CA PHE A 14 -3.39 9.64 1.54
C PHE A 14 -3.93 10.99 1.07
N ASP A 15 -4.32 11.84 2.02
CA ASP A 15 -4.95 13.13 1.71
C ASP A 15 -3.94 14.25 1.52
N GLU A 16 -2.84 14.22 2.27
CA GLU A 16 -1.93 15.35 2.35
C GLU A 16 -0.49 15.02 1.95
N THR A 17 -0.16 13.76 1.76
CA THR A 17 1.20 13.38 1.37
C THR A 17 1.36 13.58 -0.14
N ASP A 18 2.46 14.24 -0.52
CA ASP A 18 2.74 14.52 -1.93
C ASP A 18 2.91 13.19 -2.71
N VAL A 19 2.26 13.11 -3.86
CA VAL A 19 2.35 11.95 -4.75
C VAL A 19 3.80 11.62 -5.09
N ALA A 20 4.65 12.65 -5.22
CA ALA A 20 6.07 12.44 -5.52
C ALA A 20 6.82 11.69 -4.42
N SER A 21 6.24 11.61 -3.22
CA SER A 21 6.85 10.86 -2.11
C SER A 21 6.67 9.34 -2.24
N PHE A 22 5.82 8.90 -3.15
CA PHE A 22 5.49 7.48 -3.28
C PHE A 22 6.30 6.83 -4.39
N THR A 23 7.26 6.01 -3.99
CA THR A 23 8.09 5.21 -4.89
C THR A 23 8.07 3.77 -4.40
N PRO A 24 8.57 2.81 -5.19
CA PRO A 24 8.64 1.43 -4.71
C PRO A 24 9.42 1.28 -3.42
N GLU A 25 10.41 2.13 -3.19
CA GLU A 25 11.29 2.07 -2.01
C GLU A 25 10.76 2.86 -0.82
N THR A 26 9.62 3.53 -0.95
CA THR A 26 9.03 4.31 0.14
C THR A 26 8.70 3.43 1.34
N LYS A 27 9.24 3.79 2.49
CA LYS A 27 8.92 3.13 3.76
C LYS A 27 7.64 3.75 4.30
N PHE A 28 6.52 3.23 3.84
CA PHE A 28 5.21 3.86 4.01
C PHE A 28 4.77 3.98 5.47
N LYS A 29 5.25 3.09 6.33
CA LYS A 29 4.88 3.16 7.74
C LYS A 29 5.57 4.31 8.48
N GLN A 30 6.55 4.96 7.85
CA GLN A 30 7.24 6.12 8.41
C GLN A 30 6.63 7.45 7.94
N LEU A 31 5.64 7.40 7.06
CA LEU A 31 4.95 8.61 6.60
C LEU A 31 4.11 9.22 7.73
N ASP A 32 4.09 10.55 7.80
CA ASP A 32 3.36 11.27 8.84
C ASP A 32 1.87 10.92 8.88
N GLU A 33 1.28 10.68 7.70
CA GLU A 33 -0.13 10.32 7.60
C GLU A 33 -0.43 8.86 7.92
N TRP A 34 0.60 8.04 8.13
CA TRP A 34 0.37 6.62 8.40
C TRP A 34 -0.33 6.43 9.73
N SER A 35 -1.41 5.66 9.73
CA SER A 35 -2.19 5.35 10.92
C SER A 35 -2.93 4.04 10.70
N SER A 36 -3.63 3.57 11.74
CA SER A 36 -4.48 2.39 11.61
C SER A 36 -5.59 2.60 10.59
N LEU A 37 -6.11 3.82 10.49
CA LEU A 37 -7.15 4.13 9.50
C LEU A 37 -6.58 4.05 8.09
N THR A 38 -5.37 4.54 7.87
CA THR A 38 -4.72 4.46 6.58
C THR A 38 -4.47 3.00 6.20
N ALA A 39 -4.03 2.20 7.17
CA ALA A 39 -3.82 0.77 6.96
C ALA A 39 -5.10 0.07 6.51
N LEU A 40 -6.22 0.39 7.16
CA LEU A 40 -7.52 -0.17 6.78
C LEU A 40 -7.93 0.26 5.37
N SER A 41 -7.65 1.51 5.01
CA SER A 41 -7.94 2.01 3.66
C SER A 41 -7.13 1.25 2.61
N ILE A 42 -5.86 0.95 2.91
CA ILE A 42 -5.02 0.17 2.01
C ILE A 42 -5.58 -1.24 1.84
N ILE A 43 -5.97 -1.89 2.93
CA ILE A 43 -6.56 -3.23 2.88
C ILE A 43 -7.81 -3.23 2.01
N ALA A 44 -8.68 -2.24 2.21
CA ALA A 44 -9.92 -2.12 1.43
C ALA A 44 -9.62 -1.85 -0.05
N MET A 45 -8.64 -1.00 -0.33
CA MET A 45 -8.26 -0.71 -1.71
C MET A 45 -7.74 -1.95 -2.43
N VAL A 46 -6.91 -2.75 -1.77
CA VAL A 46 -6.35 -3.96 -2.36
C VAL A 46 -7.45 -4.98 -2.67
N ASP A 47 -8.41 -5.12 -1.76
CA ASP A 47 -9.56 -6.01 -1.99
C ASP A 47 -10.37 -5.52 -3.19
N ASP A 48 -10.64 -4.23 -3.24
CA ASP A 48 -11.50 -3.63 -4.26
C ASP A 48 -10.83 -3.64 -5.65
N GLU A 49 -9.56 -3.28 -5.72
CA GLU A 49 -8.86 -3.11 -7.01
C GLU A 49 -8.20 -4.38 -7.51
N TYR A 50 -7.80 -5.26 -6.64
CA TYR A 50 -7.01 -6.45 -7.01
C TYR A 50 -7.63 -7.77 -6.60
N ASP A 51 -8.76 -7.71 -5.91
CA ASP A 51 -9.48 -8.91 -5.45
C ASP A 51 -8.60 -9.80 -4.58
N VAL A 52 -7.78 -9.20 -3.75
CA VAL A 52 -6.89 -9.88 -2.81
C VAL A 52 -7.16 -9.37 -1.41
N ILE A 53 -7.31 -10.29 -0.46
CA ILE A 53 -7.50 -9.94 0.95
C ILE A 53 -6.16 -10.03 1.66
N ILE A 54 -5.57 -8.87 1.97
CA ILE A 54 -4.36 -8.82 2.79
C ILE A 54 -4.77 -8.57 4.24
N LYS A 55 -3.89 -8.95 5.15
CA LYS A 55 -4.15 -8.85 6.58
C LYS A 55 -3.14 -7.92 7.25
N GLY A 56 -3.41 -7.56 8.50
CA GLY A 56 -2.50 -6.72 9.25
C GLY A 56 -1.08 -7.25 9.28
N ASN A 57 -0.90 -8.58 9.37
CA ASN A 57 0.42 -9.19 9.36
C ASN A 57 1.17 -8.96 8.05
N ASP A 58 0.47 -8.92 6.93
CA ASP A 58 1.09 -8.64 5.64
C ASP A 58 1.69 -7.24 5.62
N ILE A 59 0.96 -6.29 6.21
CA ILE A 59 1.42 -4.91 6.33
C ILE A 59 2.60 -4.83 7.31
N LEU A 60 2.51 -5.51 8.44
CA LEU A 60 3.59 -5.52 9.43
C LEU A 60 4.88 -6.10 8.85
N ASN A 61 4.77 -7.09 7.99
CA ASN A 61 5.92 -7.75 7.38
C ASN A 61 6.48 -6.98 6.18
N SER A 62 5.81 -5.92 5.76
CA SER A 62 6.26 -5.08 4.65
C SER A 62 6.94 -3.84 5.18
N GLU A 63 8.06 -3.46 4.60
CA GLU A 63 8.76 -2.23 4.95
C GLU A 63 8.48 -1.16 3.89
N THR A 64 8.54 -1.54 2.64
CA THR A 64 8.35 -0.64 1.50
C THR A 64 7.08 -0.99 0.74
N ILE A 65 6.66 -0.06 -0.13
CA ILE A 65 5.52 -0.30 -1.01
C ILE A 65 5.79 -1.53 -1.90
N LEU A 66 7.03 -1.67 -2.36
CA LEU A 66 7.41 -2.83 -3.19
C LEU A 66 7.23 -4.14 -2.43
N ASP A 67 7.58 -4.17 -1.13
CA ASP A 67 7.40 -5.37 -0.31
C ASP A 67 5.93 -5.78 -0.29
N LEU A 68 5.05 -4.82 -0.06
CA LEU A 68 3.61 -5.10 -0.02
C LEU A 68 3.10 -5.52 -1.39
N TYR A 69 3.55 -4.86 -2.44
CA TYR A 69 3.21 -5.21 -3.81
C TYR A 69 3.56 -6.68 -4.10
N ASN A 70 4.74 -7.12 -3.69
CA ASN A 70 5.18 -8.49 -3.93
C ASN A 70 4.30 -9.51 -3.19
N ILE A 71 3.88 -9.18 -1.98
CA ILE A 71 2.97 -10.04 -1.21
C ILE A 71 1.63 -10.18 -1.93
N ILE A 72 1.09 -9.07 -2.41
CA ILE A 72 -0.18 -9.06 -3.13
C ILE A 72 -0.07 -9.87 -4.42
N GLU A 73 1.02 -9.66 -5.16
CA GLU A 73 1.23 -10.34 -6.44
C GLU A 73 1.27 -11.85 -6.27
N LYS A 74 1.83 -12.34 -5.18
CA LYS A 74 1.89 -13.78 -4.91
C LYS A 74 0.52 -14.38 -4.61
N GLN A 75 -0.42 -13.56 -4.17
CA GLN A 75 -1.75 -14.03 -3.81
C GLN A 75 -2.75 -13.95 -4.96
N GLN A 76 -2.35 -13.35 -6.06
CA GLN A 76 -3.21 -13.27 -7.24
C GLN A 76 -3.22 -14.57 -8.04
#